data_2451533e08e4c8fc6471d1dc57adabb4
#
_entry.id   2451533e08e4c8fc6471d1dc57adabb4
#
_cell.length_a   1.000
_cell.length_b   1.000
_cell.length_c   1.000
_cell.angle_alpha   90.00
_cell.angle_beta   90.00
_cell.angle_gamma   90.00
#
_symmetry.space_group_name_H-M   'P 1'
#
loop_
_entity.id
_entity.type
_entity.pdbx_description
1 polymer ?
#
loop_
_entity_poly.entity_id
_entity_poly.type
_entity_poly.pdbx_seq_one_letter_code
_entity_poly.pdbx_strand_id
1 'polypeptide(L)'
;MFSEIGQTIFENEAVAKTFDFNMGLEVEMHRADNMGELSPETTPASISLDNPWITKDFTETMTEVVTPAANNARDAVHYLYSLNNALRNALAPNEVLWPLSMPPAFADAQKIQLAKTTPEKEAYLKRVLANMGAVNKGLPCGVHVSLSIDDRVVNMIWEKYQSRFNSKEAVRNHLYILLAQGFTRYRWLLTYLLGASPVAERNFFNPGDPQPDHPVRSLRQSHYGFDMRFAGDYTNVRRYVNRVLAGVKKKEIIDVAQFHGAIRLKSQGSFEEMEERGVNYIELRMLDLDPWSMAGIRLNTLYFLRIMASYFIMTPGLDEEAVCETITRANQLNEVVAVERPTEPTKYAPTALAFLERLELFASQLQLGPEHLEVLEDMTDRVNRPDLTPSGQMARFIKDGSLT
;
A
#
# COMPACT_ATOMS: atom_id res chain seq x y z
N MET A 1 -13.71 24.85 1.67
CA MET A 1 -13.13 23.48 1.70
C MET A 1 -12.22 23.23 0.50
N PHE A 2 -12.65 23.56 -0.73
CA PHE A 2 -11.86 23.31 -1.94
C PHE A 2 -10.69 24.27 -2.10
N SER A 3 -9.57 23.78 -2.68
CA SER A 3 -8.51 24.62 -3.25
C SER A 3 -9.01 25.30 -4.54
N GLU A 4 -8.23 26.22 -5.13
CA GLU A 4 -8.59 26.81 -6.45
C GLU A 4 -8.75 25.73 -7.52
N ILE A 5 -7.87 24.72 -7.55
CA ILE A 5 -7.95 23.57 -8.45
C ILE A 5 -9.21 22.75 -8.14
N GLY A 6 -9.47 22.46 -6.85
CA GLY A 6 -10.65 21.74 -6.43
C GLY A 6 -11.95 22.43 -6.79
N GLN A 7 -11.99 23.76 -6.63
CA GLN A 7 -13.14 24.57 -7.04
C GLN A 7 -13.35 24.50 -8.56
N THR A 8 -12.26 24.51 -9.33
CA THR A 8 -12.33 24.36 -10.80
C THR A 8 -12.87 22.99 -11.19
N ILE A 9 -12.45 21.91 -10.54
CA ILE A 9 -12.97 20.57 -10.78
C ILE A 9 -14.47 20.54 -10.50
N PHE A 10 -14.89 21.11 -9.38
CA PHE A 10 -16.27 21.13 -8.94
C PHE A 10 -17.17 21.94 -9.90
N GLU A 11 -16.76 23.16 -10.27
CA GLU A 11 -17.52 24.06 -11.15
C GLU A 11 -17.64 23.55 -12.59
N ASN A 12 -16.69 22.73 -13.05
CA ASN A 12 -16.70 22.17 -14.40
C ASN A 12 -17.31 20.76 -14.46
N GLU A 13 -18.03 20.33 -13.45
CA GLU A 13 -18.64 19.00 -13.37
C GLU A 13 -17.64 17.86 -13.63
N ALA A 14 -16.35 18.10 -13.33
CA ALA A 14 -15.28 17.13 -13.53
C ALA A 14 -15.08 16.20 -12.35
N VAL A 15 -15.97 16.27 -11.35
CA VAL A 15 -15.92 15.47 -10.14
C VAL A 15 -15.89 13.97 -10.47
N ALA A 16 -16.80 13.51 -11.32
CA ALA A 16 -16.85 12.11 -11.74
C ALA A 16 -15.52 11.66 -12.34
N LYS A 17 -14.91 12.49 -13.21
CA LYS A 17 -13.61 12.21 -13.83
C LYS A 17 -12.47 12.18 -12.82
N THR A 18 -12.54 13.01 -11.78
CA THR A 18 -11.55 12.98 -10.68
C THR A 18 -11.68 11.70 -9.86
N PHE A 19 -12.87 11.10 -9.81
CA PHE A 19 -13.10 9.80 -9.18
C PHE A 19 -12.75 8.60 -10.08
N ASP A 20 -12.63 8.79 -11.38
CA ASP A 20 -12.29 7.75 -12.34
C ASP A 20 -10.77 7.53 -12.39
N PHE A 21 -10.18 7.21 -11.22
CA PHE A 21 -8.81 6.73 -11.21
C PHE A 21 -8.72 5.40 -11.94
N ASN A 22 -7.75 5.27 -12.84
CA ASN A 22 -7.33 3.95 -13.26
C ASN A 22 -6.62 3.29 -12.08
N MET A 23 -6.98 2.04 -11.80
CA MET A 23 -6.48 1.28 -10.68
C MET A 23 -5.77 0.02 -11.15
N GLY A 24 -4.54 -0.19 -10.68
CA GLY A 24 -3.83 -1.46 -10.75
C GLY A 24 -3.66 -2.03 -9.34
N LEU A 25 -3.77 -3.33 -9.20
CA LEU A 25 -3.61 -4.02 -7.92
C LEU A 25 -2.46 -5.02 -8.03
N GLU A 26 -1.59 -5.01 -7.03
CA GLU A 26 -0.56 -6.03 -6.83
C GLU A 26 -0.81 -6.67 -5.46
N VAL A 27 -0.90 -7.99 -5.43
CA VAL A 27 -1.17 -8.73 -4.19
C VAL A 27 -0.17 -9.85 -4.05
N GLU A 28 0.60 -9.77 -2.98
CA GLU A 28 1.59 -10.77 -2.60
C GLU A 28 0.95 -11.75 -1.61
N MET A 29 1.11 -13.06 -1.83
CA MET A 29 0.68 -14.10 -0.91
C MET A 29 1.69 -15.24 -0.90
N HIS A 30 2.05 -15.73 0.29
CA HIS A 30 2.80 -16.98 0.38
C HIS A 30 1.94 -18.17 -0.01
N ARG A 31 2.60 -19.21 -0.50
CA ARG A 31 2.03 -20.57 -0.57
C ARG A 31 2.37 -21.28 0.73
N ALA A 32 1.35 -21.87 1.35
CA ALA A 32 1.48 -22.65 2.56
C ALA A 32 0.95 -24.06 2.32
N ASP A 33 1.38 -25.02 3.13
CA ASP A 33 0.82 -26.35 3.16
C ASP A 33 -0.44 -26.44 4.05
N ASN A 34 -1.05 -27.62 4.11
CA ASN A 34 -2.26 -27.88 4.90
C ASN A 34 -2.03 -27.78 6.42
N MET A 35 -0.78 -27.71 6.87
CA MET A 35 -0.41 -27.58 8.28
C MET A 35 -0.14 -26.12 8.69
N GLY A 36 -0.30 -25.16 7.74
CA GLY A 36 -0.01 -23.76 7.98
C GLY A 36 1.50 -23.43 7.99
N GLU A 37 2.32 -24.31 7.41
CA GLU A 37 3.74 -24.07 7.22
C GLU A 37 4.05 -23.60 5.80
N LEU A 38 5.19 -22.90 5.64
CA LEU A 38 5.64 -22.40 4.33
C LEU A 38 5.80 -23.60 3.37
N SER A 39 5.16 -23.54 2.21
CA SER A 39 5.15 -24.65 1.26
C SER A 39 6.58 -25.06 0.86
N PRO A 40 6.91 -26.37 0.84
CA PRO A 40 8.16 -26.86 0.29
C PRO A 40 8.16 -26.94 -1.24
N GLU A 41 7.00 -26.77 -1.88
CA GLU A 41 6.82 -26.95 -3.32
C GLU A 41 7.46 -25.80 -4.13
N THR A 42 7.92 -26.13 -5.31
CA THR A 42 8.34 -25.12 -6.29
C THR A 42 7.13 -24.45 -6.94
N THR A 43 7.36 -23.30 -7.58
CA THR A 43 6.29 -22.64 -8.35
C THR A 43 5.66 -23.60 -9.36
N PRO A 44 4.31 -23.66 -9.44
CA PRO A 44 3.63 -24.54 -10.37
C PRO A 44 4.14 -24.38 -11.80
N ALA A 45 4.46 -25.50 -12.47
CA ALA A 45 5.00 -25.51 -13.84
C ALA A 45 4.03 -24.91 -14.88
N SER A 46 2.74 -24.82 -14.55
CA SER A 46 1.71 -24.19 -15.39
C SER A 46 1.81 -22.65 -15.39
N ILE A 47 2.59 -22.06 -14.48
CA ILE A 47 2.84 -20.61 -14.42
C ILE A 47 4.18 -20.34 -15.08
N SER A 48 4.16 -19.76 -16.27
CA SER A 48 5.35 -19.37 -16.99
C SER A 48 6.17 -18.32 -16.23
N LEU A 49 7.50 -18.37 -16.33
CA LEU A 49 8.40 -17.40 -15.71
C LEU A 49 8.25 -15.97 -16.27
N ASP A 50 7.73 -15.85 -17.47
CA ASP A 50 7.46 -14.58 -18.16
C ASP A 50 5.99 -14.16 -18.10
N ASN A 51 5.18 -14.82 -17.24
CA ASN A 51 3.78 -14.45 -17.03
C ASN A 51 3.70 -13.02 -16.44
N PRO A 52 3.02 -12.07 -17.11
CA PRO A 52 2.98 -10.68 -16.66
C PRO A 52 1.99 -10.45 -15.49
N TRP A 53 1.12 -11.42 -15.20
CA TRP A 53 0.03 -11.27 -14.23
C TRP A 53 0.20 -12.10 -12.96
N ILE A 54 0.95 -13.20 -13.04
CA ILE A 54 1.23 -14.08 -11.91
C ILE A 54 2.74 -14.33 -11.89
N THR A 55 3.40 -13.80 -10.90
CA THR A 55 4.86 -13.84 -10.77
C THR A 55 5.28 -14.22 -9.35
N LYS A 56 6.55 -14.09 -9.06
CA LYS A 56 7.14 -14.24 -7.73
C LYS A 56 7.83 -12.95 -7.34
N ASP A 57 7.68 -12.56 -6.07
CA ASP A 57 8.38 -11.38 -5.58
C ASP A 57 9.76 -11.74 -5.01
N PHE A 58 9.91 -11.92 -3.71
CA PHE A 58 11.20 -12.07 -3.05
C PHE A 58 11.63 -13.53 -2.90
N THR A 59 10.70 -14.42 -2.51
CA THR A 59 11.00 -15.84 -2.28
C THR A 59 10.21 -16.74 -3.23
N GLU A 60 10.64 -18.00 -3.37
CA GLU A 60 10.01 -18.98 -4.25
C GLU A 60 8.56 -19.25 -3.86
N THR A 61 8.21 -19.12 -2.60
CA THR A 61 6.84 -19.31 -2.08
C THR A 61 5.98 -18.04 -2.14
N MET A 62 6.58 -16.86 -2.30
CA MET A 62 5.87 -15.59 -2.35
C MET A 62 5.37 -15.35 -3.78
N THR A 63 4.13 -15.70 -4.02
CA THR A 63 3.45 -15.41 -5.29
C THR A 63 2.94 -13.99 -5.29
N GLU A 64 3.05 -13.32 -6.43
CA GLU A 64 2.57 -11.97 -6.67
C GLU A 64 1.59 -11.98 -7.85
N VAL A 65 0.40 -11.48 -7.63
CA VAL A 65 -0.63 -11.30 -8.66
C VAL A 65 -0.73 -9.82 -9.00
N VAL A 66 -0.53 -9.49 -10.27
CA VAL A 66 -0.55 -8.11 -10.80
C VAL A 66 -1.72 -7.99 -11.78
N THR A 67 -2.65 -7.06 -11.55
CA THR A 67 -3.77 -6.87 -12.47
C THR A 67 -3.41 -5.92 -13.61
N PRO A 68 -4.07 -6.01 -14.76
CA PRO A 68 -4.10 -4.89 -15.69
C PRO A 68 -4.72 -3.66 -15.02
N ALA A 69 -4.39 -2.47 -15.51
CA ALA A 69 -5.04 -1.25 -15.07
C ALA A 69 -6.53 -1.27 -15.46
N ALA A 70 -7.41 -1.03 -14.50
CA ALA A 70 -8.85 -0.96 -14.68
C ALA A 70 -9.36 0.47 -14.48
N ASN A 71 -10.40 0.83 -15.20
CA ASN A 71 -10.98 2.19 -15.14
C ASN A 71 -11.83 2.45 -13.88
N ASN A 72 -12.04 1.43 -13.06
CA ASN A 72 -12.81 1.54 -11.83
C ASN A 72 -12.43 0.43 -10.83
N ALA A 73 -12.83 0.63 -9.57
CA ALA A 73 -12.51 -0.29 -8.48
C ALA A 73 -13.13 -1.69 -8.63
N ARG A 74 -14.33 -1.79 -9.20
CA ARG A 74 -15.03 -3.08 -9.37
C ARG A 74 -14.31 -3.97 -10.38
N ASP A 75 -13.91 -3.41 -11.51
CA ASP A 75 -13.16 -4.15 -12.53
C ASP A 75 -11.78 -4.54 -12.03
N ALA A 76 -11.09 -3.66 -11.28
CA ALA A 76 -9.80 -3.98 -10.66
C ALA A 76 -9.90 -5.20 -9.73
N VAL A 77 -10.91 -5.22 -8.85
CA VAL A 77 -11.17 -6.37 -7.95
C VAL A 77 -11.59 -7.61 -8.74
N HIS A 78 -12.38 -7.47 -9.81
CA HIS A 78 -12.79 -8.58 -10.65
C HIS A 78 -11.59 -9.25 -11.35
N TYR A 79 -10.68 -8.45 -11.91
CA TYR A 79 -9.43 -8.98 -12.47
C TYR A 79 -8.60 -9.72 -11.41
N LEU A 80 -8.48 -9.13 -10.22
CA LEU A 80 -7.74 -9.74 -9.13
C LEU A 80 -8.35 -11.09 -8.69
N TYR A 81 -9.68 -11.19 -8.57
CA TYR A 81 -10.37 -12.46 -8.29
C TYR A 81 -10.09 -13.50 -9.36
N SER A 82 -10.16 -13.10 -10.63
CA SER A 82 -9.94 -14.03 -11.77
C SER A 82 -8.51 -14.58 -11.76
N LEU A 83 -7.52 -13.72 -11.54
CA LEU A 83 -6.10 -14.10 -11.47
C LEU A 83 -5.80 -14.95 -10.23
N ASN A 84 -6.33 -14.59 -9.07
CA ASN A 84 -6.20 -15.40 -7.85
C ASN A 84 -6.84 -16.79 -8.01
N ASN A 85 -7.97 -16.91 -8.70
CA ASN A 85 -8.57 -18.20 -8.99
C ASN A 85 -7.72 -19.02 -9.95
N ALA A 86 -7.14 -18.41 -10.98
CA ALA A 86 -6.19 -19.09 -11.86
C ALA A 86 -4.98 -19.61 -11.08
N LEU A 87 -4.41 -18.78 -10.18
CA LEU A 87 -3.30 -19.19 -9.32
C LEU A 87 -3.70 -20.36 -8.39
N ARG A 88 -4.87 -20.28 -7.71
CA ARG A 88 -5.35 -21.37 -6.84
C ARG A 88 -5.53 -22.69 -7.58
N ASN A 89 -6.04 -22.64 -8.81
CA ASN A 89 -6.21 -23.84 -9.64
C ASN A 89 -4.88 -24.43 -10.11
N ALA A 90 -3.80 -23.67 -10.08
CA ALA A 90 -2.46 -24.12 -10.44
C ALA A 90 -1.69 -24.74 -9.27
N LEU A 91 -2.11 -24.52 -8.02
CA LEU A 91 -1.43 -25.01 -6.83
C LEU A 91 -1.46 -26.53 -6.73
N ALA A 92 -0.47 -27.11 -6.02
CA ALA A 92 -0.52 -28.52 -5.67
C ALA A 92 -1.69 -28.82 -4.73
N PRO A 93 -2.22 -30.07 -4.70
CA PRO A 93 -3.42 -30.42 -3.90
C PRO A 93 -3.28 -30.17 -2.39
N ASN A 94 -2.06 -30.11 -1.88
CA ASN A 94 -1.72 -29.83 -0.47
C ASN A 94 -1.32 -28.38 -0.21
N GLU A 95 -1.43 -27.50 -1.20
CA GLU A 95 -1.09 -26.09 -1.06
C GLU A 95 -2.33 -25.20 -0.97
N VAL A 96 -2.16 -24.10 -0.22
CA VAL A 96 -3.12 -22.99 -0.14
C VAL A 96 -2.39 -21.67 -0.30
N LEU A 97 -3.11 -20.63 -0.75
CA LEU A 97 -2.62 -19.27 -0.64
C LEU A 97 -2.83 -18.79 0.80
N TRP A 98 -1.75 -18.36 1.43
CA TRP A 98 -1.76 -17.86 2.79
C TRP A 98 -2.36 -16.45 2.83
N PRO A 99 -3.46 -16.21 3.56
CA PRO A 99 -4.23 -14.97 3.45
C PRO A 99 -3.72 -13.84 4.36
N LEU A 100 -2.58 -14.04 5.04
CA LEU A 100 -2.06 -13.10 6.03
C LEU A 100 -0.78 -12.42 5.53
N SER A 101 -0.59 -11.16 5.94
CA SER A 101 0.60 -10.38 5.60
C SER A 101 1.88 -10.90 6.24
N MET A 102 1.82 -11.41 7.47
CA MET A 102 2.96 -12.09 8.05
C MET A 102 3.04 -13.51 7.48
N PRO A 103 4.25 -14.03 7.22
CA PRO A 103 4.41 -15.33 6.60
C PRO A 103 3.83 -16.47 7.45
N PRO A 104 3.46 -17.61 6.85
CA PRO A 104 3.17 -18.83 7.59
C PRO A 104 4.39 -19.29 8.40
N ALA A 105 4.20 -20.21 9.33
CA ALA A 105 5.30 -20.81 10.08
C ALA A 105 6.30 -21.48 9.15
N PHE A 106 7.57 -21.54 9.55
CA PHE A 106 8.61 -22.27 8.82
C PHE A 106 9.61 -22.88 9.81
N ALA A 107 10.22 -24.00 9.41
CA ALA A 107 11.13 -24.74 10.29
C ALA A 107 12.52 -24.06 10.41
N ASP A 108 13.03 -23.54 9.28
CA ASP A 108 14.40 -23.02 9.18
C ASP A 108 14.48 -21.93 8.10
N ALA A 109 14.81 -20.71 8.51
CA ALA A 109 14.99 -19.58 7.60
C ALA A 109 16.07 -19.79 6.54
N GLN A 110 17.11 -20.61 6.84
CA GLN A 110 18.19 -20.90 5.89
C GLN A 110 17.74 -21.76 4.70
N LYS A 111 16.62 -22.47 4.83
CA LYS A 111 16.05 -23.29 3.76
C LYS A 111 15.11 -22.51 2.82
N ILE A 112 14.75 -21.28 3.19
CA ILE A 112 13.90 -20.44 2.36
C ILE A 112 14.68 -20.00 1.12
N GLN A 113 14.15 -20.36 -0.05
CA GLN A 113 14.79 -20.07 -1.34
C GLN A 113 14.32 -18.70 -1.86
N LEU A 114 15.26 -17.91 -2.38
CA LEU A 114 14.91 -16.74 -3.18
C LEU A 114 14.16 -17.16 -4.45
N ALA A 115 13.33 -16.27 -4.96
CA ALA A 115 12.56 -16.53 -6.18
C ALA A 115 13.48 -16.85 -7.36
N LYS A 116 13.23 -17.96 -8.03
CA LYS A 116 13.84 -18.32 -9.30
C LYS A 116 13.15 -17.55 -10.42
N THR A 117 13.90 -16.72 -11.11
CA THR A 117 13.39 -15.78 -12.12
C THR A 117 14.46 -15.51 -13.18
N THR A 118 14.47 -14.33 -13.81
CA THR A 118 15.56 -13.97 -14.73
C THR A 118 16.89 -13.80 -13.99
N PRO A 119 18.02 -14.08 -14.62
CA PRO A 119 19.34 -13.94 -13.98
C PRO A 119 19.57 -12.56 -13.35
N GLU A 120 19.07 -11.49 -13.98
CA GLU A 120 19.21 -10.11 -13.53
C GLU A 120 18.40 -9.90 -12.23
N LYS A 121 17.14 -10.37 -12.18
CA LYS A 121 16.29 -10.29 -10.98
C LYS A 121 16.85 -11.14 -9.84
N GLU A 122 17.34 -12.35 -10.13
CA GLU A 122 18.01 -13.19 -9.11
C GLU A 122 19.25 -12.52 -8.52
N ALA A 123 20.10 -11.91 -9.35
CA ALA A 123 21.26 -11.18 -8.88
C ALA A 123 20.87 -9.97 -8.01
N TYR A 124 19.77 -9.29 -8.36
CA TYR A 124 19.20 -8.21 -7.56
C TYR A 124 18.70 -8.72 -6.21
N LEU A 125 17.91 -9.81 -6.17
CA LEU A 125 17.38 -10.38 -4.93
C LEU A 125 18.50 -10.83 -3.96
N LYS A 126 19.60 -11.37 -4.48
CA LYS A 126 20.78 -11.71 -3.67
C LYS A 126 21.40 -10.48 -3.02
N ARG A 127 21.48 -9.35 -3.74
CA ARG A 127 21.98 -8.08 -3.17
C ARG A 127 21.02 -7.53 -2.12
N VAL A 128 19.71 -7.60 -2.37
CA VAL A 128 18.69 -7.20 -1.39
C VAL A 128 18.82 -8.02 -0.10
N LEU A 129 18.91 -9.34 -0.20
CA LEU A 129 19.11 -10.22 0.96
C LEU A 129 20.38 -9.87 1.72
N ALA A 130 21.49 -9.66 1.02
CA ALA A 130 22.76 -9.28 1.66
C ALA A 130 22.65 -7.95 2.43
N ASN A 131 21.88 -6.98 1.90
CA ASN A 131 21.65 -5.70 2.55
C ASN A 131 20.69 -5.80 3.76
N MET A 132 19.67 -6.66 3.67
CA MET A 132 18.71 -6.89 4.76
C MET A 132 19.31 -7.74 5.91
N GLY A 133 20.27 -8.57 5.60
CA GLY A 133 20.98 -9.43 6.55
C GLY A 133 20.24 -10.70 6.98
N ALA A 134 18.92 -10.80 6.74
CA ALA A 134 18.13 -11.98 7.07
C ALA A 134 16.93 -12.11 6.14
N VAL A 135 16.61 -13.32 5.67
CA VAL A 135 15.54 -13.59 4.70
C VAL A 135 14.16 -13.30 5.28
N ASN A 136 13.93 -13.56 6.56
CA ASN A 136 12.65 -13.34 7.23
C ASN A 136 12.18 -11.87 7.15
N LYS A 137 13.10 -10.90 7.10
CA LYS A 137 12.77 -9.48 6.94
C LYS A 137 12.12 -9.16 5.58
N GLY A 138 12.28 -9.99 4.58
CA GLY A 138 11.67 -9.83 3.26
C GLY A 138 10.42 -10.69 3.04
N LEU A 139 9.95 -11.41 4.07
CA LEU A 139 8.76 -12.28 3.94
C LEU A 139 7.40 -11.59 4.11
N PRO A 140 7.27 -10.42 4.80
CA PRO A 140 5.94 -9.83 4.93
C PRO A 140 5.35 -9.45 3.58
N CYS A 141 4.16 -9.95 3.30
CA CYS A 141 3.37 -9.71 2.09
C CYS A 141 2.44 -8.50 2.25
N GLY A 142 2.07 -7.87 1.15
CA GLY A 142 1.17 -6.73 1.17
C GLY A 142 0.27 -6.63 -0.05
N VAL A 143 -0.57 -5.60 -0.01
CA VAL A 143 -1.36 -5.16 -1.14
C VAL A 143 -0.84 -3.79 -1.58
N HIS A 144 -0.54 -3.67 -2.87
CA HIS A 144 -0.19 -2.41 -3.48
C HIS A 144 -1.34 -1.93 -4.38
N VAL A 145 -1.70 -0.67 -4.23
CA VAL A 145 -2.74 -0.05 -5.04
C VAL A 145 -2.13 1.09 -5.85
N SER A 146 -2.09 0.89 -7.15
CA SER A 146 -1.65 1.90 -8.11
C SER A 146 -2.84 2.76 -8.55
N LEU A 147 -2.69 4.09 -8.48
CA LEU A 147 -3.71 5.06 -8.86
C LEU A 147 -3.14 5.99 -9.93
N SER A 148 -3.83 6.11 -11.06
CA SER A 148 -3.53 7.14 -12.06
C SER A 148 -4.72 8.06 -12.31
N ILE A 149 -4.40 9.35 -12.48
CA ILE A 149 -5.36 10.43 -12.68
C ILE A 149 -5.76 10.48 -14.16
N ASP A 150 -7.04 10.66 -14.44
CA ASP A 150 -7.55 10.83 -15.81
C ASP A 150 -6.92 12.06 -16.48
N ASP A 151 -6.42 11.89 -17.69
CA ASP A 151 -5.77 12.95 -18.47
C ASP A 151 -6.71 14.12 -18.78
N ARG A 152 -8.03 13.89 -18.77
CA ARG A 152 -9.02 14.96 -18.94
C ARG A 152 -8.96 15.97 -17.80
N VAL A 153 -8.72 15.51 -16.56
CA VAL A 153 -8.52 16.38 -15.39
C VAL A 153 -7.24 17.19 -15.54
N VAL A 154 -6.14 16.53 -15.93
CA VAL A 154 -4.84 17.20 -16.18
C VAL A 154 -4.98 18.29 -17.25
N ASN A 155 -5.61 17.97 -18.38
CA ASN A 155 -5.81 18.90 -19.50
C ASN A 155 -6.61 20.13 -19.06
N MET A 156 -7.75 19.92 -18.38
CA MET A 156 -8.61 21.00 -17.88
C MET A 156 -7.85 21.95 -16.93
N ILE A 157 -7.08 21.39 -15.99
CA ILE A 157 -6.32 22.20 -15.05
C ILE A 157 -5.22 22.98 -15.79
N TRP A 158 -4.49 22.34 -16.70
CA TRP A 158 -3.45 22.99 -17.48
C TRP A 158 -3.99 24.14 -18.32
N GLU A 159 -5.11 23.95 -19.04
CA GLU A 159 -5.76 24.98 -19.84
C GLU A 159 -6.14 26.21 -19.03
N LYS A 160 -6.65 26.03 -17.82
CA LYS A 160 -7.05 27.14 -16.93
C LYS A 160 -5.87 27.82 -16.22
N TYR A 161 -4.81 27.08 -15.92
CA TYR A 161 -3.69 27.57 -15.06
C TYR A 161 -2.34 27.62 -15.78
N GLN A 162 -2.30 27.96 -17.07
CA GLN A 162 -1.07 28.07 -17.88
C GLN A 162 -0.06 29.11 -17.31
N SER A 163 -0.53 30.10 -16.55
CA SER A 163 0.34 31.05 -15.85
C SER A 163 1.06 30.44 -14.64
N ARG A 164 0.52 29.36 -14.07
CA ARG A 164 1.05 28.66 -12.89
C ARG A 164 1.86 27.42 -13.29
N PHE A 165 1.42 26.72 -14.31
CA PHE A 165 2.06 25.49 -14.79
C PHE A 165 2.59 25.72 -16.20
N ASN A 166 3.85 25.35 -16.45
CA ASN A 166 4.50 25.48 -17.74
C ASN A 166 4.25 24.30 -18.68
N SER A 167 3.68 23.21 -18.18
CA SER A 167 3.35 22.00 -18.97
C SER A 167 2.30 21.12 -18.27
N LYS A 168 1.76 20.14 -18.98
CA LYS A 168 0.88 19.11 -18.43
C LYS A 168 1.60 18.20 -17.44
N GLU A 169 2.87 17.95 -17.66
CA GLU A 169 3.74 17.19 -16.75
C GLU A 169 3.87 17.91 -15.41
N ALA A 170 4.01 19.23 -15.41
CA ALA A 170 4.02 20.03 -14.18
C ALA A 170 2.69 19.94 -13.42
N VAL A 171 1.55 19.89 -14.12
CA VAL A 171 0.24 19.64 -13.49
C VAL A 171 0.20 18.24 -12.88
N ARG A 172 0.58 17.20 -13.64
CA ARG A 172 0.64 15.84 -13.11
C ARG A 172 1.51 15.77 -11.86
N ASN A 173 2.72 16.31 -11.94
CA ASN A 173 3.65 16.35 -10.81
C ASN A 173 3.02 16.98 -9.57
N HIS A 174 2.33 18.12 -9.74
CA HIS A 174 1.63 18.78 -8.64
C HIS A 174 0.53 17.89 -8.03
N LEU A 175 -0.35 17.32 -8.84
CA LEU A 175 -1.45 16.48 -8.36
C LEU A 175 -0.96 15.21 -7.65
N TYR A 176 0.06 14.56 -8.17
CA TYR A 176 0.63 13.37 -7.53
C TYR A 176 1.39 13.66 -6.24
N ILE A 177 1.98 14.85 -6.13
CA ILE A 177 2.57 15.30 -4.85
C ILE A 177 1.47 15.55 -3.81
N LEU A 178 0.32 16.14 -4.17
CA LEU A 178 -0.82 16.26 -3.25
C LEU A 178 -1.29 14.88 -2.75
N LEU A 179 -1.40 13.89 -3.63
CA LEU A 179 -1.73 12.52 -3.25
C LEU A 179 -0.68 11.94 -2.30
N ALA A 180 0.60 12.08 -2.63
CA ALA A 180 1.68 11.53 -1.80
C ALA A 180 1.71 12.16 -0.41
N GLN A 181 1.55 13.48 -0.30
CA GLN A 181 1.45 14.20 0.96
C GLN A 181 0.22 13.75 1.77
N GLY A 182 -0.95 13.68 1.13
CA GLY A 182 -2.20 13.30 1.77
C GLY A 182 -2.17 11.88 2.31
N PHE A 183 -1.80 10.91 1.50
CA PHE A 183 -1.71 9.51 1.92
C PHE A 183 -0.61 9.27 2.96
N THR A 184 0.53 9.94 2.89
CA THR A 184 1.56 9.82 3.92
C THR A 184 1.07 10.41 5.25
N ARG A 185 0.44 11.60 5.21
CA ARG A 185 -0.12 12.25 6.40
C ARG A 185 -1.14 11.40 7.13
N TYR A 186 -1.97 10.66 6.39
CA TYR A 186 -3.04 9.82 6.94
C TYR A 186 -2.72 8.32 6.90
N ARG A 187 -1.46 7.93 6.65
CA ARG A 187 -1.03 6.53 6.67
C ARG A 187 -1.39 5.84 7.98
N TRP A 188 -1.19 6.50 9.11
CA TRP A 188 -1.52 5.97 10.43
C TRP A 188 -3.01 5.59 10.57
N LEU A 189 -3.90 6.35 9.94
CA LEU A 189 -5.34 6.05 9.94
C LEU A 189 -5.63 4.81 9.09
N LEU A 190 -4.98 4.65 7.94
CA LEU A 190 -5.09 3.43 7.13
C LEU A 190 -4.57 2.21 7.91
N THR A 191 -3.45 2.35 8.61
CA THR A 191 -2.92 1.29 9.49
C THR A 191 -3.90 0.97 10.64
N TYR A 192 -4.53 1.98 11.23
CA TYR A 192 -5.55 1.76 12.26
C TYR A 192 -6.75 0.99 11.74
N LEU A 193 -7.33 1.45 10.62
CA LEU A 193 -8.59 0.94 10.05
C LEU A 193 -8.45 -0.39 9.32
N LEU A 194 -7.29 -0.65 8.71
CA LEU A 194 -7.06 -1.71 7.74
C LEU A 194 -5.89 -2.63 8.10
N GLY A 195 -5.15 -2.35 9.16
CA GLY A 195 -4.09 -3.22 9.66
C GLY A 195 -4.63 -4.61 9.99
N ALA A 196 -3.93 -5.65 9.53
CA ALA A 196 -4.36 -7.04 9.60
C ALA A 196 -3.19 -8.02 9.82
N SER A 197 -2.16 -7.60 10.55
CA SER A 197 -1.02 -8.46 10.89
C SER A 197 -0.68 -8.37 12.38
N PRO A 198 -1.60 -8.90 13.25
CA PRO A 198 -1.49 -8.71 14.69
C PRO A 198 -0.40 -9.53 15.38
N VAL A 199 -0.02 -10.65 14.80
CA VAL A 199 1.03 -11.56 15.28
C VAL A 199 1.86 -12.09 14.13
N ALA A 200 3.01 -12.66 14.44
CA ALA A 200 3.83 -13.41 13.50
C ALA A 200 3.88 -14.87 13.91
N GLU A 201 3.86 -15.76 12.93
CA GLU A 201 3.96 -17.19 13.15
C GLU A 201 5.39 -17.62 13.56
N ARG A 202 5.51 -18.87 13.99
CA ARG A 202 6.75 -19.46 14.50
C ARG A 202 7.94 -19.21 13.57
N ASN A 203 9.06 -18.83 14.17
CA ASN A 203 10.37 -18.60 13.55
C ASN A 203 10.48 -17.33 12.68
N PHE A 204 9.47 -16.48 12.63
CA PHE A 204 9.62 -15.17 11.98
C PHE A 204 10.66 -14.31 12.71
N PHE A 205 10.58 -14.21 14.04
CA PHE A 205 11.60 -13.56 14.84
C PHE A 205 12.74 -14.55 15.16
N ASN A 206 13.99 -14.14 14.97
CA ASN A 206 15.12 -14.93 15.41
C ASN A 206 15.23 -14.91 16.95
N PRO A 207 15.86 -15.91 17.57
CA PRO A 207 16.13 -15.87 19.00
C PRO A 207 16.89 -14.59 19.40
N GLY A 208 16.30 -13.81 20.30
CA GLY A 208 16.87 -12.53 20.78
C GLY A 208 16.47 -11.30 19.97
N ASP A 209 15.74 -11.43 18.85
CA ASP A 209 15.18 -10.28 18.16
C ASP A 209 14.11 -9.61 19.04
N PRO A 210 14.01 -8.27 19.03
CA PRO A 210 12.89 -7.57 19.63
C PRO A 210 11.58 -8.00 18.99
N GLN A 211 10.58 -8.29 19.82
CA GLN A 211 9.22 -8.63 19.38
C GLN A 211 8.19 -7.97 20.31
N PRO A 212 6.97 -7.70 19.86
CA PRO A 212 5.94 -7.15 20.73
C PRO A 212 5.54 -8.15 21.80
N ASP A 213 5.17 -7.65 22.99
CA ASP A 213 4.69 -8.43 24.13
C ASP A 213 3.18 -8.71 24.10
N HIS A 214 2.50 -8.20 23.07
CA HIS A 214 1.07 -8.35 22.85
C HIS A 214 0.74 -8.32 21.34
N PRO A 215 -0.43 -8.82 20.93
CA PRO A 215 -0.92 -8.60 19.56
C PRO A 215 -1.03 -7.11 19.24
N VAL A 216 -0.62 -6.73 18.02
CA VAL A 216 -0.58 -5.35 17.55
C VAL A 216 -1.57 -5.12 16.39
N ARG A 217 -1.72 -3.91 15.89
CA ARG A 217 -2.59 -3.65 14.72
C ARG A 217 -1.95 -4.15 13.44
N SER A 218 -0.66 -3.83 13.24
CA SER A 218 0.07 -4.27 12.05
C SER A 218 1.56 -4.41 12.35
N LEU A 219 2.03 -5.64 12.46
CA LEU A 219 3.46 -5.93 12.49
C LEU A 219 4.12 -5.45 11.20
N ARG A 220 3.50 -5.71 10.05
CA ARG A 220 4.04 -5.34 8.74
C ARG A 220 4.31 -3.84 8.61
N GLN A 221 3.46 -2.98 9.18
CA GLN A 221 3.58 -1.53 9.11
C GLN A 221 4.43 -0.91 10.23
N SER A 222 4.95 -1.74 11.14
CA SER A 222 5.80 -1.35 12.26
C SER A 222 7.27 -1.68 12.01
N HIS A 223 8.16 -1.24 12.91
CA HIS A 223 9.60 -1.58 12.89
C HIS A 223 9.87 -3.08 13.08
N TYR A 224 8.89 -3.86 13.53
CA TYR A 224 9.00 -5.32 13.67
C TYR A 224 8.86 -6.06 12.32
N GLY A 225 8.18 -5.46 11.35
CA GLY A 225 7.92 -6.02 10.03
C GLY A 225 8.90 -5.52 8.98
N PHE A 226 8.39 -4.71 8.07
CA PHE A 226 9.16 -4.19 6.94
C PHE A 226 9.94 -2.93 7.33
N ASP A 227 11.25 -2.88 7.03
CA ASP A 227 12.06 -1.69 7.34
C ASP A 227 11.70 -0.51 6.41
N MET A 228 10.92 0.43 6.91
CA MET A 228 10.51 1.65 6.22
C MET A 228 11.19 2.92 6.76
N ARG A 229 12.38 2.79 7.39
CA ARG A 229 13.10 3.95 7.96
C ARG A 229 13.54 4.96 6.91
N PHE A 230 13.79 4.51 5.67
CA PHE A 230 14.11 5.41 4.58
C PHE A 230 12.84 6.04 4.03
N ALA A 231 12.59 7.31 4.34
CA ALA A 231 11.42 8.06 3.88
C ALA A 231 11.74 8.90 2.63
N GLY A 232 10.74 9.03 1.74
CA GLY A 232 10.77 9.96 0.62
C GLY A 232 10.54 11.40 1.05
N ASP A 233 11.03 12.35 0.26
CA ASP A 233 10.71 13.78 0.39
C ASP A 233 9.60 14.11 -0.63
N TYR A 234 8.40 14.38 -0.14
CA TYR A 234 7.23 14.68 -0.98
C TYR A 234 6.94 16.19 -1.06
N THR A 235 7.94 17.04 -0.90
CA THR A 235 7.79 18.48 -1.12
C THR A 235 7.48 18.79 -2.58
N ASN A 236 8.24 18.19 -3.49
CA ASN A 236 8.00 18.18 -4.94
C ASN A 236 8.73 17.00 -5.57
N VAL A 237 8.48 16.73 -6.87
CA VAL A 237 9.05 15.56 -7.57
C VAL A 237 10.58 15.64 -7.62
N ARG A 238 11.17 16.82 -7.84
CA ARG A 238 12.62 16.99 -7.84
C ARG A 238 13.25 16.59 -6.51
N ARG A 239 12.67 17.02 -5.39
CA ARG A 239 13.16 16.67 -4.05
C ARG A 239 12.98 15.17 -3.77
N TYR A 240 11.85 14.57 -4.22
CA TYR A 240 11.64 13.13 -4.12
C TYR A 240 12.74 12.36 -4.85
N VAL A 241 13.02 12.69 -6.12
CA VAL A 241 14.07 12.05 -6.92
C VAL A 241 15.43 12.23 -6.25
N ASN A 242 15.78 13.45 -5.89
CA ASN A 242 17.06 13.74 -5.25
C ASN A 242 17.25 13.00 -3.92
N ARG A 243 16.20 12.86 -3.10
CA ARG A 243 16.24 12.12 -1.82
C ARG A 243 16.54 10.65 -2.05
N VAL A 244 15.85 10.03 -3.02
CA VAL A 244 16.05 8.60 -3.33
C VAL A 244 17.45 8.35 -3.90
N LEU A 245 17.90 9.16 -4.87
CA LEU A 245 19.25 9.06 -5.44
C LEU A 245 20.35 9.32 -4.40
N ALA A 246 20.14 10.26 -3.48
CA ALA A 246 21.05 10.48 -2.36
C ALA A 246 21.13 9.26 -1.43
N GLY A 247 20.01 8.56 -1.21
CA GLY A 247 19.96 7.31 -0.46
C GLY A 247 20.80 6.20 -1.11
N VAL A 248 20.68 6.04 -2.43
CA VAL A 248 21.53 5.10 -3.19
C VAL A 248 23.01 5.47 -3.07
N LYS A 249 23.36 6.76 -3.28
CA LYS A 249 24.73 7.23 -3.16
C LYS A 249 25.35 7.02 -1.78
N LYS A 250 24.54 7.18 -0.73
CA LYS A 250 24.95 6.98 0.67
C LYS A 250 24.88 5.52 1.11
N LYS A 251 24.42 4.60 0.23
CA LYS A 251 24.20 3.18 0.53
C LYS A 251 23.16 2.95 1.64
N GLU A 252 22.21 3.87 1.82
CA GLU A 252 21.03 3.69 2.66
C GLU A 252 20.06 2.69 2.03
N ILE A 253 20.02 2.67 0.69
CA ILE A 253 19.36 1.68 -0.18
C ILE A 253 20.33 1.27 -1.31
N ILE A 254 20.19 0.06 -1.84
CA ILE A 254 21.13 -0.47 -2.86
C ILE A 254 20.90 0.09 -4.27
N ASP A 255 19.64 0.38 -4.58
CA ASP A 255 19.22 1.07 -5.81
C ASP A 255 17.81 1.68 -5.63
N VAL A 256 17.30 2.37 -6.64
CA VAL A 256 15.98 3.03 -6.60
C VAL A 256 14.82 2.03 -6.48
N ALA A 257 14.98 0.78 -6.96
CA ALA A 257 13.95 -0.25 -6.84
C ALA A 257 13.77 -0.73 -5.40
N GLN A 258 14.83 -0.64 -4.56
CA GLN A 258 14.77 -0.95 -3.13
C GLN A 258 14.10 0.16 -2.30
N PHE A 259 13.69 1.28 -2.87
CA PHE A 259 12.93 2.26 -2.13
C PHE A 259 11.54 1.70 -1.77
N HIS A 260 11.41 1.18 -0.57
CA HIS A 260 10.17 0.62 -0.01
C HIS A 260 9.39 1.63 0.83
N GLY A 261 9.34 2.89 0.40
CA GLY A 261 8.47 3.88 1.04
C GLY A 261 7.00 3.47 0.97
N ALA A 262 6.19 3.97 1.91
CA ALA A 262 4.75 3.72 1.93
C ALA A 262 4.06 4.16 0.62
N ILE A 263 4.67 5.09 -0.09
CA ILE A 263 4.21 5.64 -1.37
C ILE A 263 5.39 5.73 -2.33
N ARG A 264 5.20 5.26 -3.56
CA ARG A 264 6.15 5.44 -4.66
C ARG A 264 5.50 6.22 -5.78
N LEU A 265 6.23 7.21 -6.29
CA LEU A 265 5.90 7.87 -7.55
C LEU A 265 6.49 7.05 -8.69
N LYS A 266 5.72 6.87 -9.74
CA LYS A 266 6.09 6.09 -10.93
C LYS A 266 5.97 6.95 -12.19
N SER A 267 6.98 6.86 -13.04
CA SER A 267 7.03 7.55 -14.33
C SER A 267 7.55 6.60 -15.41
N GLN A 268 7.33 6.95 -16.66
CA GLN A 268 8.00 6.31 -17.80
C GLN A 268 9.42 6.84 -17.94
N GLY A 269 10.34 5.99 -18.43
CA GLY A 269 11.74 6.35 -18.60
C GLY A 269 12.59 6.12 -17.34
N SER A 270 13.70 6.83 -17.24
CA SER A 270 14.58 6.71 -16.08
C SER A 270 14.01 7.43 -14.85
N PHE A 271 14.49 7.02 -13.68
CA PHE A 271 14.05 7.61 -12.42
C PHE A 271 14.43 9.09 -12.31
N GLU A 272 15.59 9.46 -12.87
CA GLU A 272 16.14 10.81 -12.91
C GLU A 272 15.30 11.76 -13.76
N GLU A 273 14.67 11.25 -14.83
CA GLU A 273 13.84 12.04 -15.75
C GLU A 273 12.40 12.25 -15.26
N MET A 274 12.04 11.72 -14.09
CA MET A 274 10.66 11.72 -13.59
C MET A 274 10.03 13.11 -13.53
N GLU A 275 10.79 14.13 -13.14
CA GLU A 275 10.27 15.51 -13.08
C GLU A 275 9.89 16.04 -14.47
N GLU A 276 10.72 15.78 -15.48
CA GLU A 276 10.54 16.27 -16.85
C GLU A 276 9.46 15.50 -17.59
N ARG A 277 9.39 14.19 -17.40
CA ARG A 277 8.40 13.31 -18.04
C ARG A 277 7.02 13.33 -17.36
N GLY A 278 6.98 13.84 -16.16
CA GLY A 278 5.79 13.82 -15.30
C GLY A 278 5.54 12.45 -14.65
N VAL A 279 4.95 12.48 -13.47
CA VAL A 279 4.49 11.28 -12.78
C VAL A 279 3.29 10.70 -13.51
N ASN A 280 3.26 9.39 -13.75
CA ASN A 280 2.17 8.71 -14.42
C ASN A 280 1.16 8.09 -13.44
N TYR A 281 1.65 7.56 -12.32
CA TYR A 281 0.81 7.02 -11.26
C TYR A 281 1.54 7.00 -9.92
N ILE A 282 0.76 6.82 -8.85
CA ILE A 282 1.29 6.60 -7.50
C ILE A 282 0.94 5.18 -7.07
N GLU A 283 1.85 4.55 -6.37
CA GLU A 283 1.70 3.21 -5.80
C GLU A 283 1.63 3.32 -4.28
N LEU A 284 0.47 2.96 -3.72
CA LEU A 284 0.23 2.87 -2.28
C LEU A 284 0.64 1.47 -1.81
N ARG A 285 1.61 1.39 -0.90
CA ARG A 285 2.23 0.13 -0.46
C ARG A 285 1.97 -0.21 1.01
N MET A 286 1.15 0.60 1.68
CA MET A 286 0.93 0.53 3.12
C MET A 286 -0.24 -0.36 3.55
N LEU A 287 -0.78 -1.22 2.69
CA LEU A 287 -1.92 -2.05 3.03
C LEU A 287 -1.51 -3.48 3.38
N ASP A 288 -2.02 -3.98 4.49
CA ASP A 288 -1.96 -5.39 4.81
C ASP A 288 -2.96 -6.18 3.97
N LEU A 289 -2.75 -7.49 3.83
CA LEU A 289 -3.74 -8.40 3.30
C LEU A 289 -4.97 -8.44 4.22
N ASP A 290 -6.17 -8.27 3.65
CA ASP A 290 -7.41 -8.46 4.39
C ASP A 290 -7.80 -9.94 4.36
N PRO A 291 -7.68 -10.67 5.48
CA PRO A 291 -7.95 -12.12 5.51
C PRO A 291 -9.43 -12.47 5.28
N TRP A 292 -10.30 -11.49 5.38
CA TRP A 292 -11.74 -11.64 5.12
C TRP A 292 -12.11 -11.46 3.65
N SER A 293 -11.12 -11.25 2.78
CA SER A 293 -11.26 -11.18 1.33
C SER A 293 -10.41 -12.24 0.64
N MET A 294 -11.02 -13.05 -0.20
CA MET A 294 -10.29 -14.02 -1.03
C MET A 294 -9.28 -13.34 -1.99
N ALA A 295 -9.45 -12.06 -2.25
CA ALA A 295 -8.56 -11.26 -3.08
C ALA A 295 -7.45 -10.56 -2.28
N GLY A 296 -7.47 -10.63 -0.94
CA GLY A 296 -6.55 -9.91 -0.06
C GLY A 296 -6.90 -8.43 0.12
N ILE A 297 -7.90 -7.92 -0.59
CA ILE A 297 -8.41 -6.55 -0.45
C ILE A 297 -9.91 -6.52 -0.74
N ARG A 298 -10.66 -5.65 -0.06
CA ARG A 298 -12.11 -5.45 -0.29
C ARG A 298 -12.37 -4.28 -1.22
N LEU A 299 -13.48 -4.35 -1.95
CA LEU A 299 -13.98 -3.25 -2.78
C LEU A 299 -14.17 -1.96 -1.95
N ASN A 300 -14.69 -2.07 -0.73
CA ASN A 300 -14.89 -0.93 0.17
C ASN A 300 -13.57 -0.21 0.51
N THR A 301 -12.46 -0.94 0.64
CA THR A 301 -11.14 -0.33 0.82
C THR A 301 -10.77 0.54 -0.38
N LEU A 302 -11.01 0.06 -1.61
CA LEU A 302 -10.72 0.83 -2.82
C LEU A 302 -11.62 2.07 -2.93
N TYR A 303 -12.88 1.98 -2.56
CA TYR A 303 -13.77 3.15 -2.49
C TYR A 303 -13.28 4.18 -1.49
N PHE A 304 -12.86 3.74 -0.29
CA PHE A 304 -12.29 4.62 0.72
C PHE A 304 -11.03 5.34 0.21
N LEU A 305 -10.11 4.61 -0.43
CA LEU A 305 -8.91 5.20 -1.02
C LEU A 305 -9.23 6.22 -2.13
N ARG A 306 -10.25 5.98 -2.94
CA ARG A 306 -10.71 6.91 -3.97
C ARG A 306 -11.28 8.20 -3.37
N ILE A 307 -12.08 8.11 -2.32
CA ILE A 307 -12.61 9.28 -1.60
C ILE A 307 -11.44 10.11 -1.06
N MET A 308 -10.49 9.46 -0.38
CA MET A 308 -9.29 10.12 0.13
C MET A 308 -8.47 10.78 -0.99
N ALA A 309 -8.22 10.06 -2.08
CA ALA A 309 -7.45 10.57 -3.21
C ALA A 309 -8.11 11.82 -3.82
N SER A 310 -9.41 11.77 -4.08
CA SER A 310 -10.16 12.91 -4.61
C SER A 310 -10.16 14.09 -3.63
N TYR A 311 -10.32 13.81 -2.34
CA TYR A 311 -10.21 14.82 -1.30
C TYR A 311 -8.84 15.52 -1.33
N PHE A 312 -7.75 14.76 -1.43
CA PHE A 312 -6.39 15.33 -1.46
C PHE A 312 -6.11 16.16 -2.72
N ILE A 313 -6.67 15.79 -3.86
CA ILE A 313 -6.55 16.59 -5.10
C ILE A 313 -7.35 17.89 -5.00
N MET A 314 -8.54 17.85 -4.41
CA MET A 314 -9.48 18.96 -4.43
C MET A 314 -9.36 19.93 -3.25
N THR A 315 -8.57 19.55 -2.20
CA THR A 315 -8.36 20.41 -1.03
C THR A 315 -6.95 20.99 -1.02
N PRO A 316 -6.68 22.06 -0.24
CA PRO A 316 -5.33 22.62 -0.12
C PRO A 316 -4.32 21.57 0.35
N GLY A 317 -3.18 21.49 -0.32
CA GLY A 317 -2.02 20.70 0.10
C GLY A 317 -1.34 21.28 1.35
N LEU A 318 -0.22 20.67 1.74
CA LEU A 318 0.62 21.19 2.81
C LEU A 318 1.42 22.39 2.33
N ASP A 319 1.65 23.34 3.21
CA ASP A 319 2.61 24.41 2.97
C ASP A 319 4.00 23.81 2.78
N GLU A 320 4.74 24.28 1.78
CA GLU A 320 6.04 23.72 1.39
C GLU A 320 7.02 23.60 2.56
N GLU A 321 7.06 24.62 3.43
CA GLU A 321 7.91 24.63 4.62
C GLU A 321 7.52 23.59 5.67
N ALA A 322 6.23 23.22 5.73
CA ALA A 322 5.69 22.26 6.70
C ALA A 322 5.75 20.80 6.23
N VAL A 323 6.01 20.54 4.94
CA VAL A 323 5.94 19.18 4.37
C VAL A 323 6.84 18.20 5.12
N CYS A 324 8.15 18.50 5.22
CA CYS A 324 9.12 17.58 5.82
C CYS A 324 8.77 17.24 7.28
N GLU A 325 8.39 18.24 8.08
CA GLU A 325 8.02 18.04 9.47
C GLU A 325 6.73 17.22 9.58
N THR A 326 5.72 17.56 8.77
CA THR A 326 4.44 16.83 8.75
C THR A 326 4.62 15.36 8.37
N ILE A 327 5.42 15.07 7.33
CA ILE A 327 5.71 13.70 6.88
C ILE A 327 6.49 12.93 7.96
N THR A 328 7.46 13.56 8.61
CA THR A 328 8.21 12.93 9.71
C THR A 328 7.30 12.57 10.87
N ARG A 329 6.44 13.49 11.31
CA ARG A 329 5.46 13.24 12.38
C ARG A 329 4.46 12.16 11.99
N ALA A 330 4.00 12.15 10.73
CA ALA A 330 3.06 11.14 10.25
C ALA A 330 3.67 9.73 10.27
N ASN A 331 4.94 9.58 9.90
CA ASN A 331 5.63 8.29 9.99
C ASN A 331 5.82 7.84 11.44
N GLN A 332 6.17 8.75 12.35
CA GLN A 332 6.25 8.46 13.79
C GLN A 332 4.89 8.06 14.35
N LEU A 333 3.84 8.76 13.96
CA LEU A 333 2.48 8.46 14.38
C LEU A 333 2.02 7.08 13.87
N ASN A 334 2.35 6.76 12.61
CA ASN A 334 2.06 5.44 12.07
C ASN A 334 2.73 4.33 12.89
N GLU A 335 3.99 4.52 13.28
CA GLU A 335 4.72 3.56 14.13
C GLU A 335 4.01 3.35 15.47
N VAL A 336 3.59 4.43 16.12
CA VAL A 336 2.85 4.35 17.39
C VAL A 336 1.55 3.58 17.23
N VAL A 337 0.75 3.89 16.19
CA VAL A 337 -0.54 3.24 15.96
C VAL A 337 -0.39 1.79 15.53
N ALA A 338 0.62 1.47 14.73
CA ALA A 338 0.87 0.11 14.27
C ALA A 338 1.10 -0.88 15.40
N VAL A 339 1.72 -0.44 16.50
CA VAL A 339 2.03 -1.29 17.67
C VAL A 339 0.99 -1.21 18.79
N GLU A 340 -0.11 -0.46 18.64
CA GLU A 340 -1.21 -0.46 19.60
C GLU A 340 -1.94 -1.81 19.63
N ARG A 341 -2.60 -2.14 20.78
CA ARG A 341 -3.48 -3.31 20.88
C ARG A 341 -4.66 -3.19 19.92
N PRO A 342 -4.95 -4.23 19.13
CA PRO A 342 -5.94 -4.15 18.05
C PRO A 342 -7.38 -3.96 18.55
N THR A 343 -7.69 -4.36 19.79
CA THR A 343 -9.03 -4.27 20.39
C THR A 343 -9.23 -3.02 21.26
N GLU A 344 -8.19 -2.21 21.43
CA GLU A 344 -8.26 -0.98 22.24
C GLU A 344 -8.40 0.26 21.35
N PRO A 345 -9.15 1.28 21.76
CA PRO A 345 -9.23 2.53 20.99
C PRO A 345 -7.88 3.26 21.01
N THR A 346 -7.53 3.88 19.88
CA THR A 346 -6.36 4.77 19.84
C THR A 346 -6.65 6.10 20.54
N LYS A 347 -5.62 6.68 21.18
CA LYS A 347 -5.73 8.05 21.71
C LYS A 347 -5.95 9.11 20.60
N TYR A 348 -5.74 8.73 19.34
CA TYR A 348 -5.94 9.59 18.18
C TYR A 348 -7.34 9.46 17.54
N ALA A 349 -8.26 8.71 18.17
CA ALA A 349 -9.62 8.55 17.68
C ALA A 349 -10.33 9.89 17.39
N PRO A 350 -10.22 10.95 18.24
CA PRO A 350 -10.83 12.24 17.92
C PRO A 350 -10.29 12.86 16.60
N THR A 351 -8.99 12.68 16.31
CA THR A 351 -8.38 13.16 15.05
C THR A 351 -8.87 12.34 13.85
N ALA A 352 -9.02 11.02 14.03
CA ALA A 352 -9.56 10.13 13.01
C ALA A 352 -11.01 10.52 12.66
N LEU A 353 -11.87 10.64 13.67
CA LEU A 353 -13.29 11.02 13.51
C LEU A 353 -13.44 12.38 12.83
N ALA A 354 -12.67 13.39 13.26
CA ALA A 354 -12.70 14.70 12.65
C ALA A 354 -12.23 14.68 11.18
N PHE A 355 -11.39 13.74 10.77
CA PHE A 355 -11.04 13.59 9.37
C PHE A 355 -12.12 12.85 8.58
N LEU A 356 -12.72 11.78 9.13
CA LEU A 356 -13.82 11.06 8.51
C LEU A 356 -15.04 11.97 8.32
N GLU A 357 -15.39 12.81 9.30
CA GLU A 357 -16.42 13.84 9.16
C GLU A 357 -16.15 14.81 8.00
N ARG A 358 -14.89 15.23 7.81
CA ARG A 358 -14.53 16.04 6.63
C ARG A 358 -14.71 15.28 5.32
N LEU A 359 -14.42 13.99 5.28
CA LEU A 359 -14.65 13.16 4.09
C LEU A 359 -16.15 12.97 3.82
N GLU A 360 -16.98 12.82 4.85
CA GLU A 360 -18.45 12.75 4.72
C GLU A 360 -19.04 14.05 4.17
N LEU A 361 -18.61 15.19 4.72
CA LEU A 361 -19.00 16.50 4.19
C LEU A 361 -18.55 16.69 2.74
N PHE A 362 -17.34 16.25 2.41
CA PHE A 362 -16.80 16.29 1.06
C PHE A 362 -17.62 15.40 0.11
N ALA A 363 -17.88 14.14 0.49
CA ALA A 363 -18.69 13.21 -0.29
C ALA A 363 -20.11 13.72 -0.53
N SER A 364 -20.71 14.32 0.52
CA SER A 364 -22.04 14.92 0.43
C SER A 364 -22.08 16.13 -0.51
N GLN A 365 -21.06 17.00 -0.47
CA GLN A 365 -20.96 18.14 -1.40
C GLN A 365 -20.81 17.71 -2.85
N LEU A 366 -20.13 16.60 -3.10
CA LEU A 366 -19.94 16.02 -4.43
C LEU A 366 -21.12 15.15 -4.87
N GLN A 367 -22.13 14.95 -4.01
CA GLN A 367 -23.29 14.10 -4.27
C GLN A 367 -22.88 12.67 -4.65
N LEU A 368 -21.88 12.11 -3.98
CA LEU A 368 -21.44 10.74 -4.23
C LEU A 368 -22.55 9.73 -3.89
N GLY A 369 -22.54 8.61 -4.58
CA GLY A 369 -23.51 7.54 -4.38
C GLY A 369 -23.51 6.94 -2.97
N PRO A 370 -24.61 6.23 -2.58
CA PRO A 370 -24.76 5.68 -1.24
C PRO A 370 -23.62 4.72 -0.84
N GLU A 371 -23.05 3.99 -1.77
CA GLU A 371 -21.92 3.08 -1.54
C GLU A 371 -20.68 3.78 -0.95
N HIS A 372 -20.49 5.06 -1.26
CA HIS A 372 -19.39 5.85 -0.71
C HIS A 372 -19.68 6.31 0.72
N LEU A 373 -20.94 6.65 1.01
CA LEU A 373 -21.35 7.04 2.37
C LEU A 373 -21.31 5.83 3.32
N GLU A 374 -21.79 4.67 2.88
CA GLU A 374 -21.74 3.41 3.63
C GLU A 374 -20.29 3.02 3.99
N VAL A 375 -19.34 3.26 3.09
CA VAL A 375 -17.91 3.02 3.36
C VAL A 375 -17.39 3.96 4.46
N LEU A 376 -17.76 5.24 4.43
CA LEU A 376 -17.35 6.21 5.47
C LEU A 376 -17.97 5.89 6.81
N GLU A 377 -19.22 5.43 6.84
CA GLU A 377 -19.89 4.93 8.04
C GLU A 377 -19.15 3.70 8.62
N ASP A 378 -18.80 2.69 7.78
CA ASP A 378 -18.00 1.52 8.20
C ASP A 378 -16.65 1.96 8.80
N MET A 379 -15.95 2.93 8.19
CA MET A 379 -14.68 3.44 8.74
C MET A 379 -14.87 4.18 10.07
N THR A 380 -15.95 4.94 10.22
CA THR A 380 -16.32 5.63 11.45
C THR A 380 -16.63 4.63 12.56
N ASP A 381 -17.38 3.57 12.25
CA ASP A 381 -17.67 2.49 13.16
C ASP A 381 -16.41 1.77 13.65
N ARG A 382 -15.44 1.52 12.75
CA ARG A 382 -14.15 0.93 13.13
C ARG A 382 -13.33 1.82 14.07
N VAL A 383 -13.44 3.15 13.94
CA VAL A 383 -12.77 4.05 14.91
C VAL A 383 -13.43 3.95 16.29
N ASN A 384 -14.75 3.91 16.35
CA ASN A 384 -15.52 3.82 17.60
C ASN A 384 -15.47 2.42 18.23
N ARG A 385 -15.30 1.40 17.40
CA ARG A 385 -15.31 -0.01 17.77
C ARG A 385 -14.12 -0.73 17.16
N PRO A 386 -12.94 -0.64 17.77
CA PRO A 386 -11.70 -1.23 17.23
C PRO A 386 -11.79 -2.74 17.00
N ASP A 387 -12.69 -3.43 17.68
CA ASP A 387 -13.00 -4.86 17.47
C ASP A 387 -13.59 -5.16 16.07
N LEU A 388 -14.03 -4.14 15.32
CA LEU A 388 -14.48 -4.26 13.93
C LEU A 388 -13.34 -4.11 12.90
N THR A 389 -12.18 -3.62 13.30
CA THR A 389 -11.01 -3.57 12.42
C THR A 389 -10.53 -5.00 12.08
N PRO A 390 -9.86 -5.22 10.93
CA PRO A 390 -9.36 -6.56 10.60
C PRO A 390 -8.50 -7.16 11.72
N SER A 391 -7.54 -6.41 12.25
CA SER A 391 -6.69 -6.87 13.36
C SER A 391 -7.50 -7.11 14.65
N GLY A 392 -8.51 -6.28 14.94
CA GLY A 392 -9.42 -6.46 16.09
C GLY A 392 -10.25 -7.74 15.97
N GLN A 393 -10.73 -8.06 14.77
CA GLN A 393 -11.43 -9.31 14.50
C GLN A 393 -10.49 -10.53 14.61
N MET A 394 -9.26 -10.42 14.06
CA MET A 394 -8.24 -11.47 14.14
C MET A 394 -7.82 -11.78 15.58
N ALA A 395 -7.79 -10.77 16.45
CA ALA A 395 -7.40 -10.93 17.85
C ALA A 395 -8.23 -12.00 18.59
N ARG A 396 -9.46 -12.28 18.13
CA ARG A 396 -10.34 -13.31 18.71
C ARG A 396 -9.89 -14.74 18.43
N PHE A 397 -9.04 -14.91 17.40
CA PHE A 397 -8.56 -16.22 16.95
C PHE A 397 -7.13 -16.52 17.43
N ILE A 398 -6.45 -15.53 18.00
CA ILE A 398 -5.06 -15.70 18.49
C ILE A 398 -5.07 -16.63 19.71
N LYS A 399 -4.29 -17.71 19.63
CA LYS A 399 -4.04 -18.65 20.73
C LYS A 399 -2.53 -18.82 20.86
N ASP A 400 -2.01 -18.68 22.07
CA ASP A 400 -0.58 -18.83 22.37
C ASP A 400 0.34 -18.01 21.43
N GLY A 401 -0.14 -16.84 20.98
CA GLY A 401 0.62 -15.94 20.10
C GLY A 401 0.58 -16.30 18.62
N SER A 402 -0.27 -17.24 18.18
CA SER A 402 -0.41 -17.71 16.80
C SER A 402 -1.86 -17.66 16.33
N LEU A 403 -2.05 -17.62 15.01
CA LEU A 403 -3.34 -17.74 14.32
C LEU A 403 -3.55 -19.12 13.71
N THR A 404 -2.55 -20.01 13.80
CA THR A 404 -2.59 -21.41 13.34
C THR A 404 -2.69 -22.41 14.48
#